data_f42d54241ebc54827e021b1e9ba42592
#
_entry.id   f42d54241ebc54827e021b1e9ba42592
#
_cell.length_a   1.000
_cell.length_b   1.000
_cell.length_c   1.000
_cell.angle_alpha   90.00
_cell.angle_beta   90.00
_cell.angle_gamma   90.00
#
_symmetry.space_group_name_H-M   'P 1'
#
loop_
_entity.id
_entity.type
_entity.pdbx_description
1 polymer ?
#
loop_
_entity_poly.entity_id
_entity_poly.type
_entity_poly.pdbx_seq_one_letter_code
_entity_poly.pdbx_strand_id
1 'polypeptide(L)'
;AVPTDPAGKSTDQAEVVPFDFSASAPETAAVEMDYFSDALFIGDSRTDGLRLYSGIQGADFYCYKGLTIFEMDSRQVVTLEDGGSYTVLEALEKGKQYGKIYISLGINELGYFNDDAFHNTFRDFLSQVKALQPDAIIYLENLVPVNPDKCAANKQPYYVNNDRVAAYNAIYPQLAQEEQVVLLDVASALSDENGILPADATADGVHFTKDHYKSWLAYLMCHTVDPDAYAAGQSTQEGVEET
;
A
#
# COMPACT_ATOMS: atom_id res chain seq x y z
N ALA A 1 -41.60 26.03 -44.39
CA ALA A 1 -40.29 25.92 -43.80
C ALA A 1 -40.45 25.41 -42.37
N VAL A 2 -40.02 24.16 -42.12
CA VAL A 2 -39.98 23.54 -40.79
C VAL A 2 -38.57 23.78 -40.24
N PRO A 3 -38.38 24.29 -39.01
CA PRO A 3 -37.06 24.42 -38.45
C PRO A 3 -36.56 23.03 -38.01
N THR A 4 -35.41 22.63 -38.54
CA THR A 4 -34.66 21.46 -38.09
C THR A 4 -33.97 21.81 -36.76
N ASP A 5 -34.31 21.06 -35.72
CA ASP A 5 -33.69 21.07 -34.42
C ASP A 5 -32.27 20.49 -34.54
N PRO A 6 -31.21 21.17 -34.04
CA PRO A 6 -29.88 20.60 -34.05
C PRO A 6 -29.76 19.52 -32.96
N ALA A 7 -29.37 18.33 -33.38
CA ALA A 7 -29.14 17.15 -32.60
C ALA A 7 -28.38 17.44 -31.27
N GLY A 8 -29.04 17.25 -30.18
CA GLY A 8 -28.43 17.17 -28.87
C GLY A 8 -27.48 15.98 -28.82
N LYS A 9 -26.19 16.23 -28.72
CA LYS A 9 -25.22 15.23 -28.25
C LYS A 9 -25.55 14.98 -26.79
N SER A 10 -26.19 13.85 -26.53
CA SER A 10 -26.17 13.22 -25.20
C SER A 10 -24.71 12.79 -24.96
N THR A 11 -23.99 13.55 -24.17
CA THR A 11 -22.79 13.05 -23.53
C THR A 11 -23.28 12.16 -22.39
N ASP A 12 -23.35 10.87 -22.67
CA ASP A 12 -23.49 9.82 -21.66
C ASP A 12 -22.16 9.82 -20.88
N GLN A 13 -22.01 10.77 -19.95
CA GLN A 13 -20.95 10.67 -18.94
C GLN A 13 -21.45 9.61 -17.98
N ALA A 14 -20.81 8.44 -18.00
CA ALA A 14 -21.01 7.43 -16.99
C ALA A 14 -20.83 8.10 -15.63
N GLU A 15 -21.82 7.96 -14.76
CA GLU A 15 -21.77 8.52 -13.40
C GLU A 15 -20.59 7.86 -12.66
N VAL A 16 -19.63 8.67 -12.21
CA VAL A 16 -18.47 8.18 -11.45
C VAL A 16 -18.97 7.70 -10.09
N VAL A 17 -18.80 6.41 -9.81
CA VAL A 17 -19.12 5.84 -8.51
C VAL A 17 -17.93 6.10 -7.57
N PRO A 18 -18.13 6.84 -6.46
CA PRO A 18 -17.06 7.10 -5.50
C PRO A 18 -16.48 5.82 -4.92
N PHE A 19 -15.16 5.79 -4.71
CA PHE A 19 -14.51 4.65 -4.05
C PHE A 19 -14.91 4.58 -2.57
N ASP A 20 -15.23 3.37 -2.10
CA ASP A 20 -15.60 3.09 -0.70
C ASP A 20 -14.35 2.70 0.10
N PHE A 21 -13.82 3.63 0.89
CA PHE A 21 -12.64 3.41 1.73
C PHE A 21 -12.88 2.50 2.94
N SER A 22 -14.11 2.05 3.19
CA SER A 22 -14.43 1.07 4.24
C SER A 22 -14.17 -0.37 3.80
N ALA A 23 -13.91 -0.60 2.51
CA ALA A 23 -13.63 -1.90 1.92
C ALA A 23 -12.25 -1.94 1.27
N SER A 24 -11.68 -3.14 1.12
CA SER A 24 -10.48 -3.33 0.30
C SER A 24 -10.80 -3.15 -1.18
N ALA A 25 -9.78 -2.76 -1.97
CA ALA A 25 -9.92 -2.64 -3.42
C ALA A 25 -10.43 -3.96 -4.03
N PRO A 26 -11.48 -3.91 -4.86
CA PRO A 26 -11.98 -5.09 -5.54
C PRO A 26 -11.02 -5.53 -6.65
N GLU A 27 -11.13 -6.80 -7.04
CA GLU A 27 -10.42 -7.30 -8.21
C GLU A 27 -10.91 -6.62 -9.49
N THR A 28 -9.98 -6.15 -10.31
CA THR A 28 -10.19 -5.50 -11.59
C THR A 28 -9.49 -6.26 -12.71
N ALA A 29 -9.69 -5.85 -13.97
CA ALA A 29 -8.86 -6.35 -15.05
C ALA A 29 -7.40 -5.97 -14.80
N ALA A 30 -6.49 -6.90 -15.10
CA ALA A 30 -5.06 -6.68 -14.90
C ALA A 30 -4.57 -5.49 -15.74
N VAL A 31 -3.84 -4.60 -15.10
CA VAL A 31 -3.14 -3.51 -15.79
C VAL A 31 -1.83 -3.99 -16.39
N GLU A 32 -1.29 -3.25 -17.36
CA GLU A 32 0.03 -3.49 -17.91
C GLU A 32 1.13 -2.91 -17.01
N MET A 33 2.38 -3.30 -17.25
CA MET A 33 3.51 -2.92 -16.40
C MET A 33 3.77 -1.40 -16.35
N ASP A 34 3.45 -0.68 -17.41
CA ASP A 34 3.59 0.77 -17.51
C ASP A 34 2.68 1.55 -16.54
N TYR A 35 1.63 0.90 -16.02
CA TYR A 35 0.81 1.44 -14.93
C TYR A 35 1.64 1.86 -13.71
N PHE A 36 2.76 1.18 -13.45
CA PHE A 36 3.64 1.46 -12.32
C PHE A 36 4.72 2.51 -12.62
N SER A 37 4.76 3.09 -13.82
CA SER A 37 5.84 4.02 -14.23
C SER A 37 5.87 5.34 -13.44
N ASP A 38 4.76 5.73 -12.81
CA ASP A 38 4.62 6.87 -11.91
C ASP A 38 4.36 6.45 -10.45
N ALA A 39 4.67 5.19 -10.11
CA ALA A 39 4.44 4.65 -8.78
C ALA A 39 5.68 4.76 -7.89
N LEU A 40 5.43 4.93 -6.59
CA LEU A 40 6.41 4.80 -5.51
C LEU A 40 5.99 3.67 -4.58
N PHE A 41 6.93 2.83 -4.20
CA PHE A 41 6.77 1.81 -3.17
C PHE A 41 7.56 2.19 -1.91
N ILE A 42 6.87 2.31 -0.78
CA ILE A 42 7.46 2.61 0.53
C ILE A 42 7.33 1.37 1.41
N GLY A 43 8.44 0.92 2.00
CA GLY A 43 8.36 -0.25 2.86
C GLY A 43 9.70 -0.77 3.39
N ASP A 44 9.65 -1.99 3.87
CA ASP A 44 10.77 -2.66 4.51
C ASP A 44 11.49 -3.67 3.59
N SER A 45 12.09 -4.72 4.17
CA SER A 45 12.78 -5.78 3.42
C SER A 45 11.87 -6.61 2.51
N ARG A 46 10.56 -6.70 2.80
CA ARG A 46 9.60 -7.35 1.91
C ARG A 46 9.40 -6.51 0.65
N THR A 47 9.27 -5.19 0.77
CA THR A 47 9.19 -4.25 -0.36
C THR A 47 10.50 -4.24 -1.17
N ASP A 48 11.67 -4.32 -0.51
CA ASP A 48 12.94 -4.47 -1.21
C ASP A 48 13.00 -5.79 -2.02
N GLY A 49 12.45 -6.87 -1.47
CA GLY A 49 12.28 -8.14 -2.19
C GLY A 49 11.34 -8.02 -3.41
N LEU A 50 10.25 -7.27 -3.30
CA LEU A 50 9.35 -6.96 -4.42
C LEU A 50 10.14 -6.27 -5.53
N ARG A 51 10.91 -5.22 -5.21
CA ARG A 51 11.78 -4.50 -6.13
C ARG A 51 12.75 -5.44 -6.86
N LEU A 52 13.37 -6.38 -6.14
CA LEU A 52 14.44 -7.23 -6.66
C LEU A 52 13.94 -8.44 -7.47
N TYR A 53 12.75 -8.96 -7.14
CA TYR A 53 12.36 -10.30 -7.59
C TYR A 53 11.02 -10.38 -8.32
N SER A 54 10.13 -9.39 -8.20
CA SER A 54 8.81 -9.44 -8.84
C SER A 54 8.85 -9.22 -10.35
N GLY A 55 9.86 -8.50 -10.83
CA GLY A 55 9.96 -8.07 -12.23
C GLY A 55 9.31 -6.73 -12.52
N ILE A 56 8.82 -6.01 -11.51
CA ILE A 56 8.26 -4.66 -11.65
C ILE A 56 9.29 -3.71 -12.26
N GLN A 57 8.84 -2.83 -13.16
CA GLN A 57 9.69 -1.89 -13.88
C GLN A 57 9.10 -0.47 -13.81
N GLY A 58 9.98 0.52 -13.87
CA GLY A 58 9.60 1.93 -13.96
C GLY A 58 9.21 2.60 -12.64
N ALA A 59 8.90 1.83 -11.59
CA ALA A 59 8.56 2.35 -10.28
C ALA A 59 9.79 2.76 -9.46
N ASP A 60 9.61 3.73 -8.56
CA ASP A 60 10.59 4.08 -7.53
C ASP A 60 10.34 3.30 -6.23
N PHE A 61 11.40 3.17 -5.42
CA PHE A 61 11.35 2.43 -4.16
C PHE A 61 12.08 3.19 -3.05
N TYR A 62 11.33 3.58 -2.01
CA TYR A 62 11.84 4.10 -0.76
C TYR A 62 11.72 3.00 0.30
N CYS A 63 12.63 2.02 0.22
CA CYS A 63 12.58 0.83 1.07
C CYS A 63 13.94 0.51 1.68
N TYR A 64 13.90 -0.04 2.89
CA TYR A 64 15.12 -0.43 3.59
C TYR A 64 14.89 -1.61 4.53
N LYS A 65 15.86 -2.50 4.63
CA LYS A 65 15.79 -3.66 5.52
C LYS A 65 15.64 -3.23 6.98
N GLY A 66 14.57 -3.71 7.63
CA GLY A 66 14.28 -3.40 9.02
C GLY A 66 13.70 -2.01 9.24
N LEU A 67 13.25 -1.32 8.18
CA LEU A 67 12.56 -0.03 8.29
C LEU A 67 11.23 -0.22 9.04
N THR A 68 10.91 0.72 9.92
CA THR A 68 9.69 0.75 10.71
C THR A 68 8.93 2.04 10.47
N ILE A 69 7.63 2.05 10.74
CA ILE A 69 6.80 3.26 10.67
C ILE A 69 7.30 4.39 11.60
N PHE A 70 8.01 4.04 12.67
CA PHE A 70 8.58 4.98 13.65
C PHE A 70 9.83 5.72 13.16
N GLU A 71 10.33 5.40 11.96
CA GLU A 71 11.60 5.92 11.43
C GLU A 71 11.42 6.78 10.16
N MET A 72 10.15 7.08 9.76
CA MET A 72 9.85 7.75 8.50
C MET A 72 10.42 9.17 8.40
N ASP A 73 10.62 9.85 9.53
CA ASP A 73 11.14 11.21 9.66
C ASP A 73 12.57 11.28 10.23
N SER A 74 13.14 10.16 10.64
CA SER A 74 14.39 10.14 11.42
C SER A 74 15.51 9.31 10.80
N ARG A 75 15.19 8.25 10.06
CA ARG A 75 16.19 7.38 9.44
C ARG A 75 16.40 7.71 7.96
N GLN A 76 17.61 8.10 7.61
CA GLN A 76 17.99 8.38 6.23
C GLN A 76 18.23 7.09 5.47
N VAL A 77 17.29 6.70 4.60
CA VAL A 77 17.29 5.45 3.84
C VAL A 77 17.09 5.65 2.34
N VAL A 78 16.78 6.88 1.92
CA VAL A 78 16.51 7.21 0.52
C VAL A 78 17.67 8.04 -0.04
N THR A 79 18.16 7.65 -1.21
CA THR A 79 19.14 8.47 -1.97
C THR A 79 18.44 9.06 -3.18
N LEU A 80 18.41 10.39 -3.30
CA LEU A 80 17.86 11.08 -4.46
C LEU A 80 18.92 11.35 -5.54
N GLU A 81 18.49 11.86 -6.67
CA GLU A 81 19.38 12.15 -7.84
C GLU A 81 20.48 13.15 -7.55
N ASP A 82 20.30 14.03 -6.55
CA ASP A 82 21.31 14.97 -6.08
C ASP A 82 22.46 14.31 -5.30
N GLY A 83 22.36 12.99 -5.05
CA GLY A 83 23.31 12.18 -4.28
C GLY A 83 23.18 12.34 -2.77
N GLY A 84 22.20 13.11 -2.28
CA GLY A 84 21.89 13.27 -0.86
C GLY A 84 21.16 12.04 -0.29
N SER A 85 21.36 11.78 1.02
CA SER A 85 20.61 10.78 1.77
C SER A 85 19.54 11.49 2.60
N TYR A 86 18.31 10.95 2.53
CA TYR A 86 17.11 11.55 3.10
C TYR A 86 16.29 10.51 3.88
N THR A 87 15.49 10.99 4.82
CA THR A 87 14.39 10.20 5.37
C THR A 87 13.30 10.01 4.32
N VAL A 88 12.33 9.12 4.56
CA VAL A 88 11.22 8.92 3.61
C VAL A 88 10.44 10.22 3.41
N LEU A 89 10.12 10.92 4.51
CA LEU A 89 9.35 12.17 4.44
C LEU A 89 10.13 13.31 3.76
N GLU A 90 11.42 13.47 4.06
CA GLU A 90 12.27 14.46 3.35
C GLU A 90 12.38 14.15 1.85
N ALA A 91 12.45 12.87 1.49
CA ALA A 91 12.51 12.45 0.09
C ALA A 91 11.20 12.70 -0.66
N LEU A 92 10.04 12.54 0.01
CA LEU A 92 8.74 12.89 -0.55
C LEU A 92 8.58 14.40 -0.74
N GLU A 93 9.09 15.20 0.19
CA GLU A 93 9.06 16.68 0.10
C GLU A 93 9.96 17.20 -1.03
N LYS A 94 11.15 16.62 -1.20
CA LYS A 94 12.18 17.09 -2.16
C LYS A 94 12.09 16.43 -3.52
N GLY A 95 11.49 15.25 -3.59
CA GLY A 95 11.44 14.43 -4.79
C GLY A 95 10.36 14.85 -5.78
N LYS A 96 10.09 13.96 -6.72
CA LYS A 96 9.02 14.16 -7.71
C LYS A 96 7.64 13.86 -7.12
N GLN A 97 6.59 14.34 -7.80
CA GLN A 97 5.22 13.91 -7.54
C GLN A 97 4.96 12.55 -8.19
N TYR A 98 4.19 11.72 -7.51
CA TYR A 98 3.81 10.38 -7.96
C TYR A 98 2.32 10.33 -8.26
N GLY A 99 1.93 9.48 -9.22
CA GLY A 99 0.51 9.18 -9.46
C GLY A 99 -0.03 8.13 -8.49
N LYS A 100 0.86 7.28 -7.95
CA LYS A 100 0.49 6.20 -7.03
C LYS A 100 1.57 5.98 -5.98
N ILE A 101 1.15 5.72 -4.73
CA ILE A 101 2.07 5.37 -3.63
C ILE A 101 1.54 4.12 -2.94
N TYR A 102 2.36 3.08 -2.90
CA TYR A 102 2.10 1.82 -2.22
C TYR A 102 2.90 1.78 -0.91
N ILE A 103 2.22 1.50 0.21
CA ILE A 103 2.83 1.50 1.54
C ILE A 103 2.65 0.12 2.17
N SER A 104 3.77 -0.55 2.48
CA SER A 104 3.82 -1.88 3.07
C SER A 104 4.84 -1.91 4.22
N LEU A 105 4.36 -1.72 5.46
CA LEU A 105 5.14 -1.67 6.71
C LEU A 105 4.41 -2.41 7.81
N GLY A 106 5.08 -2.77 8.90
CA GLY A 106 4.48 -3.35 10.11
C GLY A 106 5.07 -4.68 10.55
N ILE A 107 5.78 -5.41 9.68
CA ILE A 107 6.39 -6.69 10.05
C ILE A 107 7.53 -6.52 11.07
N ASN A 108 8.24 -5.40 11.03
CA ASN A 108 9.33 -5.10 11.95
C ASN A 108 8.85 -4.54 13.28
N GLU A 109 7.60 -4.10 13.35
CA GLU A 109 6.95 -3.54 14.53
C GLU A 109 6.24 -4.60 15.39
N LEU A 110 6.19 -5.87 14.98
CA LEU A 110 5.47 -6.94 15.71
C LEU A 110 5.92 -7.09 17.17
N GLY A 111 7.16 -6.70 17.51
CA GLY A 111 7.68 -6.63 18.87
C GLY A 111 7.33 -5.38 19.64
N TYR A 112 6.65 -4.42 19.04
CA TYR A 112 6.19 -3.18 19.67
C TYR A 112 4.76 -3.37 20.17
N PHE A 113 4.61 -3.61 21.49
CA PHE A 113 3.34 -3.99 22.09
C PHE A 113 2.47 -2.77 22.51
N ASN A 114 2.46 -1.72 21.69
CA ASN A 114 1.59 -0.56 21.87
C ASN A 114 0.86 -0.29 20.54
N ASP A 115 -0.28 -0.95 20.39
CA ASP A 115 -1.06 -0.93 19.15
C ASP A 115 -1.66 0.47 18.87
N ASP A 116 -2.02 1.23 19.92
CA ASP A 116 -2.49 2.61 19.79
C ASP A 116 -1.38 3.54 19.24
N ALA A 117 -0.14 3.39 19.72
CA ALA A 117 0.97 4.18 19.21
C ALA A 117 1.33 3.78 17.77
N PHE A 118 1.22 2.51 17.41
CA PHE A 118 1.39 2.05 16.02
C PHE A 118 0.32 2.69 15.12
N HIS A 119 -0.96 2.61 15.50
CA HIS A 119 -2.06 3.23 14.78
C HIS A 119 -1.84 4.74 14.60
N ASN A 120 -1.61 5.47 15.69
CA ASN A 120 -1.46 6.93 15.63
C ASN A 120 -0.26 7.36 14.78
N THR A 121 0.89 6.69 14.91
CA THR A 121 2.07 7.02 14.10
C THR A 121 1.81 6.72 12.61
N PHE A 122 1.13 5.62 12.31
CA PHE A 122 0.82 5.27 10.93
C PHE A 122 -0.17 6.26 10.30
N ARG A 123 -1.24 6.63 11.05
CA ARG A 123 -2.19 7.66 10.64
C ARG A 123 -1.50 8.99 10.34
N ASP A 124 -0.65 9.46 11.27
CA ASP A 124 0.09 10.71 11.11
C ASP A 124 1.05 10.67 9.90
N PHE A 125 1.64 9.52 9.61
CA PHE A 125 2.45 9.32 8.41
C PHE A 125 1.61 9.37 7.13
N LEU A 126 0.46 8.68 7.07
CA LEU A 126 -0.45 8.72 5.92
C LEU A 126 -0.94 10.14 5.63
N SER A 127 -1.31 10.89 6.67
CA SER A 127 -1.72 12.29 6.55
C SER A 127 -0.61 13.17 5.96
N GLN A 128 0.65 12.97 6.39
CA GLN A 128 1.81 13.68 5.82
C GLN A 128 2.08 13.29 4.36
N VAL A 129 1.97 12.00 4.02
CA VAL A 129 2.11 11.53 2.62
C VAL A 129 1.07 12.19 1.73
N LYS A 130 -0.21 12.25 2.15
CA LYS A 130 -1.28 12.94 1.41
C LYS A 130 -0.98 14.42 1.21
N ALA A 131 -0.50 15.11 2.25
CA ALA A 131 -0.16 16.54 2.15
C ALA A 131 1.02 16.81 1.19
N LEU A 132 2.00 15.91 1.15
CA LEU A 132 3.19 16.03 0.28
C LEU A 132 2.93 15.57 -1.16
N GLN A 133 1.95 14.69 -1.36
CA GLN A 133 1.64 14.04 -2.64
C GLN A 133 0.12 14.08 -2.91
N PRO A 134 -0.46 15.27 -3.06
CA PRO A 134 -1.92 15.48 -3.04
C PRO A 134 -2.66 14.83 -4.22
N ASP A 135 -1.98 14.58 -5.33
CA ASP A 135 -2.57 13.99 -6.52
C ASP A 135 -2.38 12.46 -6.61
N ALA A 136 -1.67 11.87 -5.63
CA ALA A 136 -1.38 10.43 -5.64
C ALA A 136 -2.55 9.60 -5.09
N ILE A 137 -2.86 8.49 -5.75
CA ILE A 137 -3.65 7.42 -5.15
C ILE A 137 -2.76 6.69 -4.15
N ILE A 138 -3.15 6.70 -2.87
CA ILE A 138 -2.39 6.02 -1.82
C ILE A 138 -3.00 4.65 -1.57
N TYR A 139 -2.19 3.61 -1.70
CA TYR A 139 -2.51 2.22 -1.42
C TYR A 139 -1.82 1.78 -0.13
N LEU A 140 -2.60 1.31 0.83
CA LEU A 140 -2.14 0.77 2.10
C LEU A 140 -2.28 -0.75 2.07
N GLU A 141 -1.18 -1.46 2.18
CA GLU A 141 -1.14 -2.92 2.16
C GLU A 141 -1.16 -3.49 3.58
N ASN A 142 -2.07 -4.43 3.86
CA ASN A 142 -2.05 -5.16 5.11
C ASN A 142 -0.90 -6.19 5.16
N LEU A 143 -0.61 -6.75 6.34
CA LEU A 143 0.53 -7.64 6.54
C LEU A 143 0.22 -9.05 6.08
N VAL A 144 1.01 -9.58 5.15
CA VAL A 144 1.05 -11.02 4.86
C VAL A 144 1.51 -11.77 6.10
N PRO A 145 0.78 -12.81 6.54
CA PRO A 145 1.16 -13.64 7.67
C PRO A 145 2.56 -14.26 7.55
N VAL A 146 3.06 -14.82 8.64
CA VAL A 146 4.31 -15.57 8.66
C VAL A 146 4.04 -17.07 8.57
N ASN A 147 5.07 -17.86 8.22
CA ASN A 147 5.02 -19.32 8.36
C ASN A 147 5.57 -19.73 9.72
N PRO A 148 4.74 -20.23 10.66
CA PRO A 148 5.16 -20.51 12.04
C PRO A 148 6.29 -21.54 12.15
N ASP A 149 6.22 -22.62 11.35
CA ASP A 149 7.21 -23.71 11.41
C ASP A 149 8.58 -23.23 10.92
N LYS A 150 8.61 -22.45 9.85
CA LYS A 150 9.83 -21.82 9.33
C LYS A 150 10.38 -20.77 10.29
N CYS A 151 9.52 -19.96 10.91
CA CYS A 151 9.92 -19.01 11.93
C CYS A 151 10.61 -19.74 13.12
N ALA A 152 10.00 -20.82 13.62
CA ALA A 152 10.56 -21.62 14.69
C ALA A 152 11.91 -22.25 14.30
N ALA A 153 12.01 -22.85 13.11
CA ALA A 153 13.23 -23.47 12.60
C ALA A 153 14.38 -22.46 12.44
N ASN A 154 14.07 -21.22 12.06
CA ASN A 154 15.03 -20.12 11.85
C ASN A 154 15.23 -19.24 13.10
N LYS A 155 14.65 -19.63 14.24
CA LYS A 155 14.78 -18.92 15.51
C LYS A 155 14.37 -17.44 15.42
N GLN A 156 13.31 -17.16 14.67
CA GLN A 156 12.73 -15.82 14.65
C GLN A 156 12.31 -15.41 16.08
N PRO A 157 12.33 -14.12 16.40
CA PRO A 157 11.86 -13.63 17.70
C PRO A 157 10.43 -14.10 18.00
N TYR A 158 10.12 -14.39 19.27
CA TYR A 158 8.81 -14.93 19.68
C TYR A 158 7.61 -14.07 19.28
N TYR A 159 7.81 -12.77 19.13
CA TYR A 159 6.78 -11.82 18.73
C TYR A 159 6.52 -11.82 17.22
N VAL A 160 7.36 -12.48 16.42
CA VAL A 160 7.12 -12.68 14.98
C VAL A 160 6.18 -13.88 14.82
N ASN A 161 4.89 -13.64 14.98
CA ASN A 161 3.83 -14.65 14.97
C ASN A 161 2.53 -14.08 14.40
N ASN A 162 1.61 -14.97 14.03
CA ASN A 162 0.37 -14.57 13.36
C ASN A 162 -0.67 -13.94 14.29
N ASP A 163 -0.59 -14.13 15.61
CA ASP A 163 -1.46 -13.39 16.54
C ASP A 163 -1.13 -11.89 16.50
N ARG A 164 0.16 -11.53 16.44
CA ARG A 164 0.60 -10.13 16.29
C ARG A 164 0.27 -9.58 14.90
N VAL A 165 0.45 -10.39 13.84
CA VAL A 165 0.04 -10.00 12.48
C VAL A 165 -1.47 -9.73 12.44
N ALA A 166 -2.29 -10.59 13.02
CA ALA A 166 -3.75 -10.41 13.07
C ALA A 166 -4.15 -9.14 13.85
N ALA A 167 -3.47 -8.85 14.98
CA ALA A 167 -3.72 -7.63 15.76
C ALA A 167 -3.46 -6.37 14.89
N TYR A 168 -2.37 -6.34 14.14
CA TYR A 168 -2.07 -5.22 13.25
C TYR A 168 -3.01 -5.18 12.04
N ASN A 169 -3.34 -6.34 11.46
CA ASN A 169 -4.29 -6.40 10.34
C ASN A 169 -5.71 -5.93 10.71
N ALA A 170 -6.06 -5.90 11.99
CA ALA A 170 -7.29 -5.25 12.45
C ALA A 170 -7.21 -3.72 12.46
N ILE A 171 -6.01 -3.13 12.41
CA ILE A 171 -5.79 -1.66 12.41
C ILE A 171 -5.85 -1.09 10.97
N TYR A 172 -5.35 -1.79 9.96
CA TYR A 172 -5.26 -1.27 8.60
C TYR A 172 -6.60 -0.83 7.99
N PRO A 173 -7.73 -1.55 8.16
CA PRO A 173 -9.02 -1.06 7.68
C PRO A 173 -9.47 0.24 8.34
N GLN A 174 -9.14 0.45 9.62
CA GLN A 174 -9.42 1.69 10.34
C GLN A 174 -8.59 2.83 9.76
N LEU A 175 -7.28 2.64 9.59
CA LEU A 175 -6.39 3.61 8.95
C LEU A 175 -6.84 3.98 7.54
N ALA A 176 -7.25 2.98 6.75
CA ALA A 176 -7.71 3.20 5.38
C ALA A 176 -8.97 4.07 5.33
N GLN A 177 -9.91 3.83 6.24
CA GLN A 177 -11.14 4.61 6.34
C GLN A 177 -10.89 6.01 6.92
N GLU A 178 -10.10 6.14 8.00
CA GLU A 178 -9.79 7.42 8.65
C GLU A 178 -9.04 8.36 7.69
N GLU A 179 -8.04 7.85 6.97
CA GLU A 179 -7.21 8.63 6.08
C GLU A 179 -7.67 8.60 4.62
N GLN A 180 -8.78 7.91 4.31
CA GLN A 180 -9.30 7.78 2.95
C GLN A 180 -8.24 7.32 1.95
N VAL A 181 -7.54 6.24 2.27
CA VAL A 181 -6.57 5.57 1.42
C VAL A 181 -7.07 4.18 1.02
N VAL A 182 -6.65 3.69 -0.12
CA VAL A 182 -7.10 2.38 -0.65
C VAL A 182 -6.48 1.25 0.15
N LEU A 183 -7.29 0.43 0.81
CA LEU A 183 -6.80 -0.80 1.45
C LEU A 183 -6.59 -1.89 0.40
N LEU A 184 -5.43 -2.55 0.42
CA LEU A 184 -5.11 -3.75 -0.34
C LEU A 184 -4.99 -4.95 0.60
N ASP A 185 -5.84 -5.97 0.41
CA ASP A 185 -5.82 -7.21 1.19
C ASP A 185 -4.80 -8.21 0.63
N VAL A 186 -3.53 -7.83 0.67
CA VAL A 186 -2.42 -8.70 0.23
C VAL A 186 -2.27 -9.92 1.15
N ALA A 187 -2.71 -9.82 2.40
CA ALA A 187 -2.66 -10.91 3.36
C ALA A 187 -3.47 -12.11 2.87
N SER A 188 -4.72 -11.91 2.48
CA SER A 188 -5.57 -12.99 1.97
C SER A 188 -5.06 -13.55 0.65
N ALA A 189 -4.55 -12.69 -0.23
CA ALA A 189 -4.07 -13.10 -1.56
C ALA A 189 -2.79 -13.95 -1.53
N LEU A 190 -1.93 -13.73 -0.52
CA LEU A 190 -0.61 -14.36 -0.41
C LEU A 190 -0.53 -15.42 0.69
N SER A 191 -1.64 -15.75 1.34
CA SER A 191 -1.76 -16.83 2.33
C SER A 191 -2.29 -18.12 1.70
N ASP A 192 -2.04 -19.23 2.38
CA ASP A 192 -2.68 -20.51 2.06
C ASP A 192 -4.11 -20.61 2.64
N GLU A 193 -4.75 -21.76 2.47
CA GLU A 193 -6.10 -22.06 2.98
C GLU A 193 -6.22 -21.98 4.52
N ASN A 194 -5.10 -22.03 5.24
CA ASN A 194 -5.02 -21.88 6.70
C ASN A 194 -4.76 -20.44 7.15
N GLY A 195 -4.65 -19.50 6.21
CA GLY A 195 -4.35 -18.10 6.49
C GLY A 195 -2.91 -17.85 6.97
N ILE A 196 -1.95 -18.66 6.52
CA ILE A 196 -0.52 -18.50 6.83
C ILE A 196 0.30 -18.41 5.54
N LEU A 197 1.51 -17.86 5.64
CA LEU A 197 2.45 -17.86 4.53
C LEU A 197 2.80 -19.31 4.15
N PRO A 198 2.60 -19.74 2.89
CA PRO A 198 2.89 -21.11 2.45
C PRO A 198 4.35 -21.50 2.72
N ALA A 199 4.60 -22.75 3.10
CA ALA A 199 5.93 -23.23 3.47
C ALA A 199 6.94 -23.20 2.32
N ASP A 200 6.49 -23.31 1.08
CA ASP A 200 7.29 -23.20 -0.14
C ASP A 200 7.46 -21.75 -0.61
N ALA A 201 6.66 -20.83 -0.08
CA ALA A 201 6.75 -19.39 -0.36
C ALA A 201 7.84 -18.69 0.45
N THR A 202 8.45 -19.35 1.42
CA THR A 202 9.44 -18.73 2.33
C THR A 202 10.52 -19.70 2.77
N ALA A 203 11.73 -19.19 2.96
CA ALA A 203 12.83 -19.95 3.54
C ALA A 203 12.92 -19.76 5.06
N ASP A 204 12.66 -18.57 5.57
CA ASP A 204 12.87 -18.16 6.96
C ASP A 204 11.57 -17.90 7.74
N GLY A 205 10.43 -18.02 7.07
CA GLY A 205 9.10 -17.81 7.62
C GLY A 205 8.57 -16.38 7.49
N VAL A 206 9.40 -15.43 7.03
CA VAL A 206 9.07 -14.00 6.96
C VAL A 206 9.21 -13.44 5.55
N HIS A 207 10.35 -13.67 4.90
CA HIS A 207 10.63 -13.16 3.55
C HIS A 207 10.16 -14.15 2.49
N PHE A 208 9.79 -13.61 1.32
CA PHE A 208 9.18 -14.41 0.26
C PHE A 208 10.22 -14.97 -0.72
N THR A 209 9.89 -16.07 -1.37
CA THR A 209 10.60 -16.58 -2.54
C THR A 209 10.31 -15.70 -3.76
N LYS A 210 11.15 -15.84 -4.80
CA LYS A 210 11.00 -15.07 -6.05
C LYS A 210 9.61 -15.23 -6.68
N ASP A 211 9.07 -16.44 -6.67
CA ASP A 211 7.78 -16.69 -7.30
C ASP A 211 6.64 -16.10 -6.47
N HIS A 212 6.78 -16.06 -5.15
CA HIS A 212 5.78 -15.42 -4.29
C HIS A 212 5.80 -13.88 -4.42
N TYR A 213 6.96 -13.26 -4.67
CA TYR A 213 7.03 -11.84 -5.05
C TYR A 213 6.34 -11.55 -6.39
N LYS A 214 6.39 -12.48 -7.36
CA LYS A 214 5.62 -12.35 -8.61
C LYS A 214 4.12 -12.48 -8.38
N SER A 215 3.69 -13.36 -7.46
CA SER A 215 2.29 -13.46 -7.06
C SER A 215 1.81 -12.16 -6.41
N TRP A 216 2.65 -11.53 -5.58
CA TRP A 216 2.33 -10.20 -5.02
C TRP A 216 2.14 -9.16 -6.12
N LEU A 217 3.07 -9.04 -7.06
CA LEU A 217 2.91 -8.13 -8.20
C LEU A 217 1.64 -8.43 -9.02
N ALA A 218 1.34 -9.72 -9.28
CA ALA A 218 0.13 -10.09 -10.00
C ALA A 218 -1.15 -9.64 -9.26
N TYR A 219 -1.17 -9.72 -7.93
CA TYR A 219 -2.25 -9.17 -7.11
C TYR A 219 -2.36 -7.65 -7.29
N LEU A 220 -1.26 -6.89 -7.19
CA LEU A 220 -1.25 -5.44 -7.36
C LEU A 220 -1.75 -5.02 -8.74
N MET A 221 -1.42 -5.78 -9.79
CA MET A 221 -1.89 -5.52 -11.16
C MET A 221 -3.41 -5.67 -11.32
N CYS A 222 -4.06 -6.47 -10.48
CA CYS A 222 -5.51 -6.73 -10.55
C CYS A 222 -6.32 -5.96 -9.49
N HIS A 223 -5.70 -5.13 -8.63
CA HIS A 223 -6.39 -4.42 -7.56
C HIS A 223 -6.05 -2.93 -7.64
N THR A 224 -6.54 -2.31 -8.70
CA THR A 224 -6.32 -0.88 -8.98
C THR A 224 -7.61 -0.10 -8.82
N VAL A 225 -7.49 1.20 -8.52
CA VAL A 225 -8.63 2.11 -8.38
C VAL A 225 -8.57 3.16 -9.46
N ASP A 226 -9.72 3.46 -10.04
CA ASP A 226 -9.87 4.55 -11.01
C ASP A 226 -9.62 5.90 -10.32
N PRO A 227 -8.79 6.80 -10.90
CA PRO A 227 -8.46 8.09 -10.28
C PRO A 227 -9.69 8.98 -10.01
N ASP A 228 -10.68 8.97 -10.91
CA ASP A 228 -11.88 9.77 -10.75
C ASP A 228 -12.76 9.20 -9.61
N ALA A 229 -12.85 7.88 -9.48
CA ALA A 229 -13.54 7.20 -8.38
C ALA A 229 -12.84 7.48 -7.03
N TYR A 230 -11.50 7.47 -6.99
CA TYR A 230 -10.72 7.80 -5.80
C TYR A 230 -10.98 9.26 -5.37
N ALA A 231 -10.87 10.22 -6.29
CA ALA A 231 -11.11 11.64 -6.02
C ALA A 231 -12.55 11.91 -5.57
N ALA A 232 -13.54 11.25 -6.19
CA ALA A 232 -14.94 11.36 -5.80
C ALA A 232 -15.20 10.81 -4.39
N GLY A 233 -14.52 9.72 -4.00
CA GLY A 233 -14.59 9.15 -2.64
C GLY A 233 -14.05 10.10 -1.58
N GLN A 234 -12.96 10.80 -1.85
CA GLN A 234 -12.37 11.81 -0.96
C GLN A 234 -13.35 12.97 -0.70
N SER A 235 -14.03 13.45 -1.73
CA SER A 235 -14.93 14.62 -1.66
C SER A 235 -16.24 14.37 -0.89
N THR A 236 -16.69 13.13 -0.77
CA THR A 236 -17.97 12.80 -0.10
C THR A 236 -17.91 12.93 1.41
N GLN A 237 -16.74 12.90 2.05
CA GLN A 237 -16.62 13.03 3.51
C GLN A 237 -16.35 14.45 3.98
N GLU A 238 -15.72 15.32 3.17
CA GLU A 238 -15.56 16.73 3.51
C GLU A 238 -16.91 17.46 3.70
N GLY A 239 -17.97 17.00 3.01
CA GLY A 239 -19.33 17.55 3.15
C GLY A 239 -20.11 17.12 4.39
N VAL A 240 -19.61 16.16 5.18
CA VAL A 240 -20.30 15.66 6.40
C VAL A 240 -19.78 16.35 7.67
N GLU A 241 -18.57 16.91 7.65
CA GLU A 241 -18.00 17.64 8.81
C GLU A 241 -18.46 19.11 8.93
N GLU A 242 -19.10 19.69 7.89
CA GLU A 242 -19.60 21.09 7.90
C GLU A 242 -21.08 21.22 8.29
N THR A 243 -21.76 20.18 8.75
CA THR A 243 -23.17 20.23 9.22
C THR A 243 -23.32 19.82 10.68
#